data_1f04f953ece62d56a9cc60aa1cb009ca
#
_entry.id   1f04f953ece62d56a9cc60aa1cb009ca
#
_cell.length_a   1.000
_cell.length_b   1.000
_cell.length_c   1.000
_cell.angle_alpha   90.00
_cell.angle_beta   90.00
_cell.angle_gamma   90.00
#
_symmetry.space_group_name_H-M   'P 1'
#
loop_
_entity.id
_entity.type
_entity.pdbx_description
1 polymer ?
#
loop_
_entity_poly.entity_id
_entity_poly.type
_entity_poly.pdbx_seq_one_letter_code
_entity_poly.pdbx_strand_id
1 'polypeptide(L)'
;VGKESLYATQFKNLPIGQMEEKFADYGEVQIKQLNDRSKMYYTPNKENNVFQLVVQYGAGEREFPKLGYAAQLMNNAGIMGAYEPQELKEELSKLNATCHVTADDDNLYIIMEGYEATLPQACQLLSRQILMPKLDEKQLARLKGSAMGMRQQRKDNVSILNEALRQYMLYGEKSDYIKELTDKEIYELQISELTGDINRASNYEAK
;
A
#
# COMPACT_ATOMS: atom_id res chain seq x y z
N VAL A 1 28.08 -10.72 33.95
CA VAL A 1 28.46 -11.51 32.78
C VAL A 1 27.62 -12.78 32.86
N GLY A 2 26.58 -12.87 32.05
CA GLY A 2 25.66 -14.02 32.03
C GLY A 2 26.39 -15.27 31.52
N LYS A 3 26.22 -16.41 32.21
CA LYS A 3 26.71 -17.70 31.74
C LYS A 3 25.93 -18.10 30.48
N GLU A 4 26.61 -18.31 29.36
CA GLU A 4 25.99 -18.90 28.18
C GLU A 4 25.46 -20.28 28.49
N SER A 5 24.27 -20.61 27.96
CA SER A 5 23.71 -21.95 28.10
C SER A 5 24.53 -22.97 27.28
N LEU A 6 24.55 -24.23 27.71
CA LEU A 6 25.18 -25.33 26.95
C LEU A 6 24.66 -25.40 25.51
N TYR A 7 23.38 -25.13 25.28
CA TYR A 7 22.77 -25.07 23.94
C TYR A 7 23.33 -23.94 23.09
N ALA A 8 23.54 -22.76 23.65
CA ALA A 8 24.12 -21.63 22.91
C ALA A 8 25.56 -21.95 22.48
N THR A 9 26.34 -22.59 23.35
CA THR A 9 27.71 -23.04 23.04
C THR A 9 27.72 -24.12 21.95
N GLN A 10 26.81 -25.10 22.04
CA GLN A 10 26.66 -26.13 20.99
C GLN A 10 26.25 -25.56 19.67
N PHE A 11 25.32 -24.61 19.67
CA PHE A 11 24.85 -23.95 18.43
C PHE A 11 25.96 -23.13 17.74
N LYS A 12 26.79 -22.44 18.52
CA LYS A 12 27.95 -21.69 17.97
C LYS A 12 29.02 -22.60 17.35
N ASN A 13 29.10 -23.84 17.82
CA ASN A 13 30.08 -24.83 17.34
C ASN A 13 29.55 -25.71 16.19
N LEU A 14 28.30 -25.54 15.77
CA LEU A 14 27.80 -26.22 14.58
C LEU A 14 28.57 -25.77 13.34
N PRO A 15 29.01 -26.71 12.48
CA PRO A 15 29.64 -26.33 11.24
C PRO A 15 28.67 -25.52 10.39
N ILE A 16 29.03 -24.28 10.12
CA ILE A 16 28.28 -23.42 9.19
C ILE A 16 28.53 -24.00 7.80
N GLY A 17 27.51 -24.62 7.21
CA GLY A 17 27.55 -25.02 5.81
C GLY A 17 27.86 -23.79 4.93
N GLN A 18 28.66 -23.97 3.89
CA GLN A 18 28.83 -22.93 2.90
C GLN A 18 27.48 -22.64 2.26
N MET A 19 26.98 -21.42 2.46
CA MET A 19 25.79 -20.97 1.72
C MET A 19 26.21 -20.77 0.26
N GLU A 20 25.56 -21.51 -0.62
CA GLU A 20 25.63 -21.20 -2.06
C GLU A 20 24.92 -19.87 -2.31
N GLU A 21 25.63 -18.91 -2.87
CA GLU A 21 25.03 -17.66 -3.29
C GLU A 21 24.05 -17.94 -4.44
N LYS A 22 22.75 -17.85 -4.16
CA LYS A 22 21.72 -17.91 -5.19
C LYS A 22 21.36 -16.49 -5.59
N PHE A 23 21.78 -16.08 -6.75
CA PHE A 23 21.34 -14.83 -7.36
C PHE A 23 19.94 -15.03 -7.97
N ALA A 24 19.09 -14.01 -7.84
CA ALA A 24 17.78 -14.02 -8.51
C ALA A 24 17.98 -14.06 -10.03
N ASP A 25 17.45 -15.07 -10.69
CA ASP A 25 17.41 -15.15 -12.15
C ASP A 25 16.13 -14.47 -12.65
N TYR A 26 16.30 -13.31 -13.27
CA TYR A 26 15.20 -12.57 -13.89
C TYR A 26 14.85 -13.05 -15.30
N GLY A 27 15.51 -14.08 -15.80
CA GLY A 27 15.29 -14.64 -17.15
C GLY A 27 13.90 -15.25 -17.34
N GLU A 28 13.19 -15.59 -16.25
CA GLU A 28 11.81 -16.08 -16.29
C GLU A 28 10.75 -14.98 -16.35
N VAL A 29 11.14 -13.72 -16.16
CA VAL A 29 10.17 -12.60 -16.19
C VAL A 29 9.77 -12.30 -17.63
N GLN A 30 8.51 -12.50 -17.94
CA GLN A 30 7.91 -12.14 -19.22
C GLN A 30 7.45 -10.69 -19.18
N ILE A 31 7.78 -9.91 -20.20
CA ILE A 31 7.36 -8.53 -20.34
C ILE A 31 6.36 -8.42 -21.48
N LYS A 32 5.17 -7.91 -21.20
CA LYS A 32 4.13 -7.69 -22.20
C LYS A 32 3.67 -6.25 -22.20
N GLN A 33 3.75 -5.58 -23.36
CA GLN A 33 3.13 -4.28 -23.55
C GLN A 33 1.61 -4.47 -23.62
N LEU A 34 0.86 -3.83 -22.72
CA LEU A 34 -0.60 -3.89 -22.70
C LEU A 34 -1.21 -2.77 -23.57
N ASN A 35 -0.66 -1.57 -23.46
CA ASN A 35 -1.00 -0.40 -24.27
C ASN A 35 0.18 0.58 -24.26
N ASP A 36 0.05 1.77 -24.85
CA ASP A 36 1.12 2.76 -24.96
C ASP A 36 1.67 3.26 -23.60
N ARG A 37 0.89 3.10 -22.52
CA ARG A 37 1.21 3.59 -21.17
C ARG A 37 1.39 2.50 -20.13
N SER A 38 1.16 1.22 -20.47
CA SER A 38 1.14 0.15 -19.48
C SER A 38 1.93 -1.05 -19.93
N LYS A 39 2.84 -1.50 -19.07
CA LYS A 39 3.61 -2.73 -19.24
C LYS A 39 3.24 -3.71 -18.14
N MET A 40 3.14 -4.97 -18.48
CA MET A 40 2.97 -6.06 -17.52
C MET A 40 4.26 -6.86 -17.43
N TYR A 41 4.72 -7.06 -16.20
CA TYR A 41 5.79 -7.96 -15.85
C TYR A 41 5.17 -9.18 -15.19
N TYR A 42 5.39 -10.34 -15.75
CA TYR A 42 4.76 -11.58 -15.29
C TYR A 42 5.79 -12.68 -15.09
N THR A 43 5.67 -13.39 -13.97
CA THR A 43 6.39 -14.64 -13.73
C THR A 43 5.40 -15.67 -13.17
N PRO A 44 5.39 -16.94 -13.67
CA PRO A 44 4.51 -17.95 -13.12
C PRO A 44 4.95 -18.36 -11.73
N ASN A 45 3.99 -18.47 -10.81
CA ASN A 45 4.22 -19.07 -9.51
C ASN A 45 4.23 -20.60 -9.64
N LYS A 46 5.40 -21.21 -9.49
CA LYS A 46 5.58 -22.67 -9.62
C LYS A 46 5.39 -23.42 -8.30
N GLU A 47 5.33 -22.68 -7.19
CA GLU A 47 5.29 -23.26 -5.84
C GLU A 47 3.85 -23.58 -5.38
N ASN A 48 2.89 -22.75 -5.80
CA ASN A 48 1.49 -22.89 -5.40
C ASN A 48 0.57 -22.14 -6.38
N ASN A 49 -0.76 -22.24 -6.15
CA ASN A 49 -1.78 -21.61 -7.00
C ASN A 49 -2.21 -20.23 -6.48
N VAL A 50 -1.32 -19.47 -5.86
CA VAL A 50 -1.58 -18.12 -5.36
C VAL A 50 -1.00 -17.11 -6.33
N PHE A 51 -1.77 -16.09 -6.66
CA PHE A 51 -1.29 -14.93 -7.42
C PHE A 51 -1.08 -13.72 -6.52
N GLN A 52 -0.16 -12.86 -6.91
CA GLN A 52 -0.08 -11.49 -6.47
C GLN A 52 -0.11 -10.58 -7.71
N LEU A 53 -1.06 -9.67 -7.76
CA LEU A 53 -1.17 -8.65 -8.79
C LEU A 53 -0.86 -7.29 -8.15
N VAL A 54 0.14 -6.61 -8.69
CA VAL A 54 0.49 -5.24 -8.27
C VAL A 54 0.31 -4.33 -9.47
N VAL A 55 -0.54 -3.32 -9.33
CA VAL A 55 -0.64 -2.21 -10.29
C VAL A 55 0.01 -1.00 -9.66
N GLN A 56 1.08 -0.53 -10.27
CA GLN A 56 1.85 0.63 -9.82
C GLN A 56 1.64 1.78 -10.80
N TYR A 57 1.15 2.90 -10.29
CA TYR A 57 1.06 4.16 -11.04
C TYR A 57 2.18 5.09 -10.59
N GLY A 58 2.87 5.73 -11.52
CA GLY A 58 4.01 6.63 -11.25
C GLY A 58 3.59 8.01 -10.74
N ALA A 59 2.68 8.06 -9.78
CA ALA A 59 2.25 9.27 -9.09
C ALA A 59 1.98 8.95 -7.63
N GLY A 60 2.59 9.69 -6.71
CA GLY A 60 2.52 9.48 -5.27
C GLY A 60 2.17 10.74 -4.49
N GLU A 61 2.50 10.75 -3.20
CA GLU A 61 2.17 11.85 -2.30
C GLU A 61 2.94 13.15 -2.62
N ARG A 62 4.06 13.08 -3.35
CA ARG A 62 4.76 14.29 -3.83
C ARG A 62 3.94 15.07 -4.85
N GLU A 63 3.22 14.38 -5.72
CA GLU A 63 2.35 14.96 -6.73
C GLU A 63 0.97 15.29 -6.15
N PHE A 64 0.43 14.37 -5.34
CA PHE A 64 -0.89 14.45 -4.72
C PHE A 64 -0.78 14.26 -3.20
N PRO A 65 -0.55 15.32 -2.40
CA PRO A 65 -0.29 15.19 -0.95
C PRO A 65 -1.40 14.53 -0.12
N LYS A 66 -2.61 14.40 -0.68
CA LYS A 66 -3.76 13.75 -0.04
C LYS A 66 -3.92 12.29 -0.46
N LEU A 67 -3.03 11.77 -1.32
CA LEU A 67 -3.21 10.46 -1.96
C LEU A 67 -3.17 9.30 -0.94
N GLY A 68 -2.34 9.38 0.10
CA GLY A 68 -2.32 8.39 1.17
C GLY A 68 -3.63 8.31 1.95
N TYR A 69 -4.29 9.44 2.19
CA TYR A 69 -5.64 9.46 2.78
C TYR A 69 -6.68 8.90 1.82
N ALA A 70 -6.56 9.21 0.54
CA ALA A 70 -7.43 8.67 -0.50
C ALA A 70 -7.29 7.14 -0.61
N ALA A 71 -6.08 6.61 -0.61
CA ALA A 71 -5.79 5.17 -0.60
C ALA A 71 -6.40 4.47 0.64
N GLN A 72 -6.22 5.06 1.84
CA GLN A 72 -6.82 4.53 3.06
C GLN A 72 -8.35 4.52 3.02
N LEU A 73 -8.96 5.54 2.43
CA LEU A 73 -10.42 5.59 2.25
C LEU A 73 -10.88 4.51 1.26
N MET A 74 -10.15 4.30 0.16
CA MET A 74 -10.43 3.26 -0.84
C MET A 74 -10.38 1.84 -0.25
N ASN A 75 -9.53 1.56 0.72
CA ASN A 75 -9.47 0.25 1.40
C ASN A 75 -10.77 -0.10 2.16
N ASN A 76 -11.63 0.89 2.38
CA ASN A 76 -12.92 0.73 3.02
C ASN A 76 -14.09 1.12 2.09
N ALA A 77 -13.83 1.22 0.79
CA ALA A 77 -14.86 1.53 -0.20
C ALA A 77 -15.67 0.29 -0.56
N GLY A 78 -16.96 0.50 -0.82
CA GLY A 78 -17.80 -0.45 -1.53
C GLY A 78 -17.80 -0.19 -3.04
N ILE A 79 -18.82 -0.68 -3.75
CA ILE A 79 -19.05 -0.42 -5.17
C ILE A 79 -20.41 0.26 -5.31
N MET A 80 -20.43 1.44 -5.93
CA MET A 80 -21.65 2.21 -6.12
C MET A 80 -22.70 1.40 -6.90
N GLY A 81 -23.92 1.34 -6.35
CA GLY A 81 -25.03 0.60 -6.97
C GLY A 81 -24.92 -0.93 -6.93
N ALA A 82 -23.93 -1.50 -6.24
CA ALA A 82 -23.74 -2.94 -6.17
C ALA A 82 -23.45 -3.47 -4.78
N TYR A 83 -22.45 -2.97 -4.09
CA TYR A 83 -22.00 -3.53 -2.82
C TYR A 83 -21.69 -2.44 -1.80
N GLU A 84 -22.19 -2.62 -0.58
CA GLU A 84 -21.70 -1.91 0.57
C GLU A 84 -20.25 -2.34 0.89
N PRO A 85 -19.48 -1.54 1.65
CA PRO A 85 -18.08 -1.89 1.95
C PRO A 85 -17.91 -3.27 2.58
N GLN A 86 -18.81 -3.65 3.48
CA GLN A 86 -18.76 -4.95 4.13
C GLN A 86 -19.12 -6.10 3.17
N GLU A 87 -20.13 -5.90 2.35
CA GLU A 87 -20.54 -6.88 1.32
C GLU A 87 -19.43 -7.14 0.31
N LEU A 88 -18.73 -6.09 -0.12
CA LEU A 88 -17.58 -6.26 -1.02
C LEU A 88 -16.46 -7.09 -0.39
N LYS A 89 -16.16 -6.86 0.90
CA LYS A 89 -15.18 -7.66 1.64
C LYS A 89 -15.60 -9.13 1.72
N GLU A 90 -16.88 -9.40 1.92
CA GLU A 90 -17.42 -10.76 1.93
C GLU A 90 -17.34 -11.43 0.56
N GLU A 91 -17.65 -10.71 -0.53
CA GLU A 91 -17.50 -11.22 -1.89
C GLU A 91 -16.04 -11.52 -2.23
N LEU A 92 -15.11 -10.63 -1.91
CA LEU A 92 -13.67 -10.88 -2.08
C LEU A 92 -13.22 -12.09 -1.23
N SER A 93 -13.70 -12.21 0.00
CA SER A 93 -13.39 -13.34 0.87
C SER A 93 -13.90 -14.68 0.30
N LYS A 94 -15.08 -14.72 -0.31
CA LYS A 94 -15.59 -15.92 -1.02
C LYS A 94 -14.68 -16.32 -2.18
N LEU A 95 -14.02 -15.36 -2.82
CA LEU A 95 -13.03 -15.61 -3.87
C LEU A 95 -11.64 -15.92 -3.31
N ASN A 96 -11.47 -15.94 -1.97
CA ASN A 96 -10.16 -16.01 -1.31
C ASN A 96 -9.20 -14.95 -1.83
N ALA A 97 -9.70 -13.76 -2.11
CA ALA A 97 -8.94 -12.63 -2.61
C ALA A 97 -8.94 -11.49 -1.59
N THR A 98 -7.83 -10.77 -1.54
CA THR A 98 -7.69 -9.52 -0.78
C THR A 98 -7.23 -8.42 -1.71
N CYS A 99 -7.65 -7.19 -1.41
CA CYS A 99 -7.22 -6.01 -2.15
C CYS A 99 -6.76 -4.94 -1.16
N HIS A 100 -5.63 -4.30 -1.47
CA HIS A 100 -5.08 -3.22 -0.69
C HIS A 100 -4.59 -2.10 -1.60
N VAL A 101 -4.97 -0.86 -1.28
CA VAL A 101 -4.53 0.36 -1.97
C VAL A 101 -3.62 1.12 -1.03
N THR A 102 -2.45 1.51 -1.50
CA THR A 102 -1.49 2.31 -0.72
C THR A 102 -0.77 3.29 -1.63
N ALA A 103 -0.28 4.38 -1.06
CA ALA A 103 0.58 5.33 -1.76
C ALA A 103 1.85 5.53 -0.96
N ASP A 104 2.95 5.76 -1.68
CA ASP A 104 4.19 6.29 -1.14
C ASP A 104 4.48 7.67 -1.75
N ASP A 105 5.68 8.17 -1.55
CA ASP A 105 6.11 9.47 -2.07
C ASP A 105 5.94 9.60 -3.59
N ASP A 106 6.22 8.53 -4.34
CA ASP A 106 6.39 8.56 -5.78
C ASP A 106 5.33 7.76 -6.54
N ASN A 107 4.60 6.84 -5.85
CA ASN A 107 3.72 5.90 -6.52
C ASN A 107 2.42 5.65 -5.75
N LEU A 108 1.38 5.31 -6.52
CA LEU A 108 0.15 4.68 -6.03
C LEU A 108 0.18 3.20 -6.39
N TYR A 109 -0.07 2.34 -5.42
CA TYR A 109 -0.12 0.89 -5.59
C TYR A 109 -1.53 0.36 -5.32
N ILE A 110 -1.94 -0.55 -6.18
CA ILE A 110 -3.12 -1.39 -5.96
C ILE A 110 -2.61 -2.84 -5.96
N ILE A 111 -2.73 -3.49 -4.81
CA ILE A 111 -2.20 -4.82 -4.58
C ILE A 111 -3.37 -5.77 -4.38
N MET A 112 -3.42 -6.84 -5.14
CA MET A 112 -4.39 -7.91 -4.99
C MET A 112 -3.69 -9.24 -4.86
N GLU A 113 -4.13 -10.06 -3.93
CA GLU A 113 -3.64 -11.42 -3.70
C GLU A 113 -4.81 -12.39 -3.63
N GLY A 114 -4.61 -13.62 -4.09
CA GLY A 114 -5.66 -14.63 -4.05
C GLY A 114 -5.29 -15.90 -4.80
N TYR A 115 -6.27 -16.77 -5.01
CA TYR A 115 -6.08 -17.98 -5.80
C TYR A 115 -6.22 -17.70 -7.31
N GLU A 116 -5.34 -18.27 -8.13
CA GLU A 116 -5.32 -18.10 -9.59
C GLU A 116 -6.68 -18.42 -10.25
N ALA A 117 -7.38 -19.44 -9.75
CA ALA A 117 -8.68 -19.84 -10.28
C ALA A 117 -9.75 -18.73 -10.17
N THR A 118 -9.62 -17.82 -9.23
CA THR A 118 -10.58 -16.73 -8.98
C THR A 118 -10.08 -15.36 -9.48
N LEU A 119 -8.87 -15.28 -10.04
CA LEU A 119 -8.26 -14.04 -10.53
C LEU A 119 -9.20 -13.22 -11.44
N PRO A 120 -9.88 -13.80 -12.47
CA PRO A 120 -10.73 -13.01 -13.35
C PRO A 120 -11.89 -12.33 -12.61
N GLN A 121 -12.54 -13.04 -11.67
CA GLN A 121 -13.65 -12.50 -10.89
C GLN A 121 -13.17 -11.44 -9.90
N ALA A 122 -12.04 -11.67 -9.25
CA ALA A 122 -11.43 -10.71 -8.35
C ALA A 122 -11.04 -9.41 -9.09
N CYS A 123 -10.44 -9.51 -10.28
CA CYS A 123 -10.13 -8.37 -11.13
C CYS A 123 -11.38 -7.57 -11.55
N GLN A 124 -12.50 -8.24 -11.82
CA GLN A 124 -13.77 -7.56 -12.12
C GLN A 124 -14.27 -6.74 -10.94
N LEU A 125 -14.24 -7.29 -9.73
CA LEU A 125 -14.63 -6.56 -8.52
C LEU A 125 -13.71 -5.36 -8.28
N LEU A 126 -12.40 -5.57 -8.40
CA LEU A 126 -11.40 -4.51 -8.25
C LEU A 126 -11.62 -3.37 -9.25
N SER A 127 -11.78 -3.71 -10.53
CA SER A 127 -12.01 -2.70 -11.57
C SER A 127 -13.25 -1.85 -11.28
N ARG A 128 -14.34 -2.49 -10.83
CA ARG A 128 -15.58 -1.78 -10.46
C ARG A 128 -15.39 -0.93 -9.21
N GLN A 129 -14.64 -1.40 -8.21
CA GLN A 129 -14.33 -0.64 -7.00
C GLN A 129 -13.53 0.63 -7.33
N ILE A 130 -12.53 0.53 -8.23
CA ILE A 130 -11.71 1.68 -8.62
C ILE A 130 -12.52 2.69 -9.44
N LEU A 131 -13.31 2.21 -10.39
CA LEU A 131 -14.07 3.07 -11.30
C LEU A 131 -15.30 3.71 -10.65
N MET A 132 -15.93 3.00 -9.71
CA MET A 132 -17.19 3.40 -9.08
C MET A 132 -17.15 3.17 -7.55
N PRO A 133 -16.21 3.80 -6.83
CA PRO A 133 -16.09 3.59 -5.40
C PRO A 133 -17.30 4.14 -4.66
N LYS A 134 -17.85 3.35 -3.75
CA LYS A 134 -18.84 3.81 -2.78
C LYS A 134 -18.11 4.22 -1.51
N LEU A 135 -17.92 5.49 -1.33
CA LEU A 135 -17.27 6.10 -0.18
C LEU A 135 -18.31 6.67 0.79
N ASP A 136 -18.01 6.65 2.09
CA ASP A 136 -18.93 7.08 3.15
C ASP A 136 -18.29 8.19 3.99
N GLU A 137 -19.05 9.25 4.26
CA GLU A 137 -18.65 10.37 5.13
C GLU A 137 -18.29 9.91 6.55
N LYS A 138 -18.94 8.85 7.06
CA LYS A 138 -18.60 8.28 8.37
C LYS A 138 -17.21 7.66 8.38
N GLN A 139 -16.82 7.04 7.26
CA GLN A 139 -15.47 6.48 7.10
C GLN A 139 -14.43 7.59 7.00
N LEU A 140 -14.72 8.66 6.25
CA LEU A 140 -13.87 9.83 6.19
C LEU A 140 -13.71 10.48 7.58
N ALA A 141 -14.79 10.62 8.33
CA ALA A 141 -14.73 11.16 9.69
C ALA A 141 -13.86 10.30 10.63
N ARG A 142 -13.95 8.96 10.54
CA ARG A 142 -13.09 8.04 11.29
C ARG A 142 -11.62 8.17 10.88
N LEU A 143 -11.35 8.28 9.58
CA LEU A 143 -10.01 8.47 9.04
C LEU A 143 -9.37 9.75 9.58
N LYS A 144 -10.11 10.88 9.54
CA LYS A 144 -9.68 12.16 10.12
C LYS A 144 -9.38 12.02 11.62
N GLY A 145 -10.29 11.40 12.36
CA GLY A 145 -10.11 11.17 13.80
C GLY A 145 -8.89 10.30 14.12
N SER A 146 -8.66 9.23 13.37
CA SER A 146 -7.49 8.37 13.51
C SER A 146 -6.20 9.12 13.21
N ALA A 147 -6.17 9.90 12.13
CA ALA A 147 -5.00 10.70 11.75
C ALA A 147 -4.64 11.73 12.83
N MET A 148 -5.63 12.42 13.38
CA MET A 148 -5.42 13.38 14.47
C MET A 148 -4.92 12.70 15.75
N GLY A 149 -5.47 11.53 16.09
CA GLY A 149 -5.03 10.73 17.24
C GLY A 149 -3.58 10.25 17.08
N MET A 150 -3.20 9.74 15.91
CA MET A 150 -1.81 9.35 15.62
C MET A 150 -0.84 10.53 15.74
N ARG A 151 -1.22 11.70 15.26
CA ARG A 151 -0.40 12.91 15.37
C ARG A 151 -0.17 13.33 16.82
N GLN A 152 -1.20 13.23 17.65
CA GLN A 152 -1.05 13.53 19.07
C GLN A 152 -0.07 12.55 19.74
N GLN A 153 -0.19 11.26 19.46
CA GLN A 153 0.76 10.25 19.97
C GLN A 153 2.20 10.49 19.49
N ARG A 154 2.38 10.93 18.23
CA ARG A 154 3.71 11.27 17.70
C ARG A 154 4.35 12.45 18.43
N LYS A 155 3.59 13.46 18.85
CA LYS A 155 4.08 14.62 19.62
C LYS A 155 4.61 14.22 21.01
N ASP A 156 4.12 13.11 21.55
CA ASP A 156 4.54 12.60 22.85
C ASP A 156 5.68 11.55 22.73
N ASN A 157 6.09 11.19 21.52
CA ASN A 157 7.12 10.18 21.28
C ASN A 157 8.48 10.83 20.99
N VAL A 158 9.39 10.74 21.95
CA VAL A 158 10.73 11.35 21.87
C VAL A 158 11.54 10.85 20.67
N SER A 159 11.43 9.57 20.31
CA SER A 159 12.15 9.01 19.17
C SER A 159 11.67 9.60 17.84
N ILE A 160 10.36 9.80 17.69
CA ILE A 160 9.78 10.42 16.48
C ILE A 160 10.18 11.90 16.42
N LEU A 161 10.16 12.60 17.53
CA LEU A 161 10.58 14.01 17.58
C LEU A 161 12.07 14.16 17.23
N ASN A 162 12.93 13.27 17.73
CA ASN A 162 14.35 13.27 17.39
C ASN A 162 14.57 13.01 15.88
N GLU A 163 13.82 12.08 15.30
CA GLU A 163 13.91 11.82 13.85
C GLU A 163 13.42 13.02 13.04
N ALA A 164 12.30 13.64 13.43
CA ALA A 164 11.82 14.86 12.79
C ALA A 164 12.84 16.00 12.85
N LEU A 165 13.48 16.18 14.01
CA LEU A 165 14.55 17.17 14.19
C LEU A 165 15.76 16.86 13.30
N ARG A 166 16.18 15.60 13.25
CA ARG A 166 17.28 15.13 12.38
C ARG A 166 16.98 15.43 10.91
N GLN A 167 15.78 15.09 10.45
CA GLN A 167 15.35 15.36 9.07
C GLN A 167 15.33 16.87 8.79
N TYR A 168 14.82 17.67 9.72
CA TYR A 168 14.82 19.12 9.56
C TYR A 168 16.24 19.70 9.48
N MET A 169 17.18 19.19 10.30
CA MET A 169 18.57 19.62 10.25
C MET A 169 19.25 19.27 8.92
N LEU A 170 18.87 18.15 8.27
CA LEU A 170 19.45 17.72 7.00
C LEU A 170 18.81 18.39 5.78
N TYR A 171 17.51 18.58 5.80
CA TYR A 171 16.72 18.96 4.62
C TYR A 171 16.01 20.32 4.76
N GLY A 172 16.01 20.92 5.96
CA GLY A 172 15.33 22.19 6.24
C GLY A 172 13.83 22.10 5.94
N GLU A 173 13.31 23.11 5.24
CA GLU A 173 11.90 23.18 4.83
C GLU A 173 11.48 22.08 3.83
N LYS A 174 12.46 21.35 3.28
CA LYS A 174 12.20 20.19 2.39
C LYS A 174 12.06 18.89 3.16
N SER A 175 12.12 18.90 4.48
CA SER A 175 11.88 17.72 5.32
C SER A 175 10.48 17.16 5.08
N ASP A 176 10.39 15.84 4.95
CA ASP A 176 9.10 15.14 4.72
C ASP A 176 8.13 15.36 5.89
N TYR A 177 8.66 15.54 7.12
CA TYR A 177 7.86 15.86 8.28
C TYR A 177 7.10 17.21 8.16
N ILE A 178 7.69 18.20 7.47
CA ILE A 178 7.04 19.52 7.24
C ILE A 178 6.06 19.48 6.08
N LYS A 179 6.29 18.59 5.11
CA LYS A 179 5.41 18.44 3.93
C LYS A 179 4.10 17.72 4.24
N GLU A 180 3.98 17.09 5.40
CA GLU A 180 2.72 16.46 5.81
C GLU A 180 1.60 17.50 5.86
N LEU A 181 0.37 17.08 5.49
CA LEU A 181 -0.82 17.93 5.61
C LEU A 181 -0.93 18.48 7.04
N THR A 182 -1.28 19.74 7.18
CA THR A 182 -1.57 20.34 8.47
C THR A 182 -2.83 19.76 9.11
N ASP A 183 -3.01 19.94 10.41
CA ASP A 183 -4.23 19.52 11.13
C ASP A 183 -5.50 20.12 10.48
N LYS A 184 -5.41 21.37 10.00
CA LYS A 184 -6.50 22.06 9.32
C LYS A 184 -6.84 21.38 7.98
N GLU A 185 -5.83 21.08 7.17
CA GLU A 185 -6.02 20.42 5.88
C GLU A 185 -6.61 19.02 6.04
N ILE A 186 -6.20 18.26 7.07
CA ILE A 186 -6.82 16.96 7.38
C ILE A 186 -8.28 17.14 7.76
N TYR A 187 -8.60 18.14 8.57
CA TYR A 187 -9.98 18.41 8.97
C TYR A 187 -10.86 18.81 7.77
N GLU A 188 -10.31 19.53 6.81
CA GLU A 188 -10.99 20.03 5.60
C GLU A 188 -11.07 18.99 4.46
N LEU A 189 -10.48 17.79 4.58
CA LEU A 189 -10.54 16.74 3.56
C LEU A 189 -11.99 16.44 3.14
N GLN A 190 -12.21 16.28 1.83
CA GLN A 190 -13.52 15.96 1.25
C GLN A 190 -13.42 14.70 0.37
N ILE A 191 -14.46 13.88 0.34
CA ILE A 191 -14.54 12.68 -0.50
C ILE A 191 -14.28 13.00 -1.98
N SER A 192 -14.85 14.08 -2.48
CA SER A 192 -14.70 14.50 -3.88
C SER A 192 -13.25 14.79 -4.26
N GLU A 193 -12.48 15.42 -3.37
CA GLU A 193 -11.06 15.69 -3.58
C GLU A 193 -10.25 14.39 -3.60
N LEU A 194 -10.46 13.52 -2.59
CA LEU A 194 -9.76 12.25 -2.46
C LEU A 194 -10.04 11.32 -3.65
N THR A 195 -11.28 11.26 -4.10
CA THR A 195 -11.65 10.52 -5.32
C THR A 195 -11.00 11.13 -6.56
N GLY A 196 -10.95 12.46 -6.63
CA GLY A 196 -10.27 13.19 -7.70
C GLY A 196 -8.77 12.88 -7.75
N ASP A 197 -8.10 12.76 -6.61
CA ASP A 197 -6.67 12.43 -6.55
C ASP A 197 -6.41 10.99 -7.02
N ILE A 198 -7.20 10.01 -6.59
CA ILE A 198 -7.12 8.63 -7.10
C ILE A 198 -7.29 8.59 -8.63
N ASN A 199 -8.32 9.28 -9.14
CA ASN A 199 -8.57 9.31 -10.58
C ASN A 199 -7.43 9.97 -11.35
N ARG A 200 -6.84 11.04 -10.83
CA ARG A 200 -5.69 11.70 -11.47
C ARG A 200 -4.45 10.81 -11.43
N ALA A 201 -4.14 10.21 -10.26
CA ALA A 201 -3.01 9.31 -10.10
C ALA A 201 -3.11 8.07 -11.01
N SER A 202 -4.30 7.48 -11.16
CA SER A 202 -4.52 6.32 -12.03
C SER A 202 -4.45 6.62 -13.53
N ASN A 203 -4.36 7.89 -13.93
CA ASN A 203 -4.10 8.29 -15.32
C ASN A 203 -2.59 8.37 -15.67
N TYR A 204 -1.72 8.22 -14.70
CA TYR A 204 -0.28 8.11 -14.94
C TYR A 204 0.10 6.75 -15.55
N GLU A 205 1.34 6.63 -16.00
CA GLU A 205 1.86 5.36 -16.53
C GLU A 205 1.74 4.25 -15.46
N ALA A 206 1.18 3.10 -15.85
CA ALA A 206 1.04 1.95 -14.97
C ALA A 206 2.06 0.85 -15.31
N LYS A 207 2.57 0.21 -14.28
CA LYS A 207 3.44 -0.97 -14.33
C LYS A 207 2.85 -2.09 -13.51
#